data_3be0196de1a23ec4b348022fa89fdafd
#
_entry.id   3be0196de1a23ec4b348022fa89fdafd
#
_cell.length_a   1.000
_cell.length_b   1.000
_cell.length_c   1.000
_cell.angle_alpha   90.00
_cell.angle_beta   90.00
_cell.angle_gamma   90.00
#
_symmetry.space_group_name_H-M   'P 1'
#
loop_
_entity.id
_entity.type
_entity.pdbx_description
1 polymer ?
#
loop_
_entity_poly.entity_id
_entity_poly.type
_entity_poly.pdbx_seq_one_letter_code
_entity_poly.pdbx_strand_id
1 'polypeptide(L)'
;MLVVLLIIGIVAVLLMESFKSFEARAQRTRCTTNLKNLFVALDADTRDQGHWPQCPYSIGDPQFDVWWLKELSHYNLSRVSWECPTFQRLQERGEAEKKDEKTIDYVPTPFDDGPRTPYKWATQPWAVEVGDFHGDGNLILFPDGSIKGFNQFSAGQP
;
A
#
# COMPACT_ATOMS: atom_id res chain seq x y z
N MET A 1 45.09 20.11 9.29
CA MET A 1 44.08 19.44 10.16
C MET A 1 42.72 20.10 10.09
N LEU A 2 42.54 21.40 10.33
CA LEU A 2 41.24 22.10 10.29
C LEU A 2 40.49 21.96 8.95
N VAL A 3 41.18 22.09 7.80
CA VAL A 3 40.55 21.99 6.46
C VAL A 3 40.01 20.58 6.19
N VAL A 4 40.68 19.54 6.65
CA VAL A 4 40.25 18.15 6.49
C VAL A 4 38.97 17.89 7.31
N LEU A 5 38.91 18.40 8.54
CA LEU A 5 37.70 18.28 9.38
C LEU A 5 36.51 19.04 8.79
N LEU A 6 36.75 20.21 8.17
CA LEU A 6 35.72 20.98 7.48
C LEU A 6 35.14 20.19 6.30
N ILE A 7 36.00 19.59 5.47
CA ILE A 7 35.57 18.81 4.29
C ILE A 7 34.76 17.58 4.73
N ILE A 8 35.23 16.86 5.76
CA ILE A 8 34.49 15.70 6.31
C ILE A 8 33.11 16.12 6.81
N GLY A 9 33.04 17.27 7.50
CA GLY A 9 31.76 17.80 8.00
C GLY A 9 30.77 18.10 6.87
N ILE A 10 31.22 18.76 5.79
CA ILE A 10 30.38 19.07 4.63
C ILE A 10 29.92 17.77 3.92
N VAL A 11 30.81 16.84 3.70
CA VAL A 11 30.49 15.54 3.06
C VAL A 11 29.49 14.75 3.90
N ALA A 12 29.66 14.71 5.22
CA ALA A 12 28.74 14.03 6.12
C ALA A 12 27.30 14.61 6.04
N VAL A 13 27.15 15.94 6.02
CA VAL A 13 25.84 16.60 5.89
C VAL A 13 25.17 16.25 4.56
N LEU A 14 25.90 16.33 3.44
CA LEU A 14 25.37 15.98 2.11
C LEU A 14 24.95 14.52 2.00
N LEU A 15 25.71 13.62 2.63
CA LEU A 15 25.36 12.19 2.68
C LEU A 15 24.09 11.95 3.47
N MET A 16 23.86 12.63 4.58
CA MET A 16 22.67 12.45 5.43
C MET A 16 21.37 12.78 4.68
N GLU A 17 21.33 13.83 3.87
CA GLU A 17 20.16 14.18 3.04
C GLU A 17 19.90 13.14 1.96
N SER A 18 20.97 12.66 1.31
CA SER A 18 20.88 11.61 0.28
C SER A 18 20.34 10.29 0.85
N PHE A 19 20.75 9.92 2.06
CA PHE A 19 20.25 8.71 2.73
C PHE A 19 18.74 8.78 3.02
N LYS A 20 18.22 9.91 3.48
CA LYS A 20 16.78 10.09 3.76
C LYS A 20 15.93 9.90 2.49
N SER A 21 16.37 10.47 1.37
CA SER A 21 15.64 10.35 0.11
C SER A 21 15.67 8.94 -0.46
N PHE A 22 16.81 8.25 -0.33
CA PHE A 22 16.95 6.85 -0.74
C PHE A 22 16.05 5.93 0.09
N GLU A 23 15.99 6.14 1.40
CA GLU A 23 15.15 5.38 2.31
C GLU A 23 13.66 5.54 2.00
N ALA A 24 13.19 6.77 1.73
CA ALA A 24 11.80 7.02 1.34
C ALA A 24 11.43 6.29 0.05
N ARG A 25 12.33 6.30 -0.96
CA ARG A 25 12.12 5.55 -2.20
C ARG A 25 12.08 4.04 -1.98
N ALA A 26 12.98 3.50 -1.15
CA ALA A 26 13.01 2.08 -0.83
C ALA A 26 11.71 1.63 -0.13
N GLN A 27 11.17 2.44 0.77
CA GLN A 27 9.89 2.15 1.44
C GLN A 27 8.72 2.18 0.46
N ARG A 28 8.64 3.20 -0.39
CA ARG A 28 7.62 3.26 -1.44
C ARG A 28 7.67 2.02 -2.36
N THR A 29 8.87 1.56 -2.71
CA THR A 29 9.05 0.33 -3.48
C THR A 29 8.49 -0.89 -2.75
N ARG A 30 8.68 -0.98 -1.44
CA ARG A 30 8.10 -2.06 -0.61
C ARG A 30 6.58 -2.00 -0.59
N CYS A 31 5.97 -0.81 -0.38
CA CYS A 31 4.52 -0.65 -0.43
C CYS A 31 3.95 -1.01 -1.81
N THR A 32 4.62 -0.63 -2.89
CA THR A 32 4.27 -1.04 -4.26
C THR A 32 4.36 -2.57 -4.43
N THR A 33 5.38 -3.22 -3.86
CA THR A 33 5.52 -4.67 -3.90
C THR A 33 4.40 -5.35 -3.11
N ASN A 34 4.03 -4.83 -1.95
CA ASN A 34 2.92 -5.34 -1.14
C ASN A 34 1.59 -5.25 -1.91
N LEU A 35 1.31 -4.12 -2.57
CA LEU A 35 0.14 -3.97 -3.42
C LEU A 35 0.15 -4.92 -4.63
N LYS A 36 1.31 -5.24 -5.20
CA LYS A 36 1.43 -6.26 -6.26
C LYS A 36 1.13 -7.66 -5.75
N ASN A 37 1.60 -8.00 -4.55
CA ASN A 37 1.27 -9.27 -3.93
C ASN A 37 -0.24 -9.36 -3.64
N LEU A 38 -0.84 -8.26 -3.17
CA LEU A 38 -2.28 -8.16 -2.98
C LEU A 38 -3.05 -8.33 -4.29
N PHE A 39 -2.57 -7.71 -5.40
CA PHE A 39 -3.14 -7.89 -6.73
C PHE A 39 -3.18 -9.37 -7.15
N VAL A 40 -2.06 -10.07 -6.99
CA VAL A 40 -1.97 -11.49 -7.37
C VAL A 40 -2.94 -12.33 -6.56
N ALA A 41 -3.06 -12.09 -5.26
CA ALA A 41 -3.97 -12.82 -4.40
C ALA A 41 -5.46 -12.52 -4.74
N LEU A 42 -5.82 -11.26 -4.95
CA LEU A 42 -7.17 -10.84 -5.34
C LEU A 42 -7.57 -11.40 -6.72
N ASP A 43 -6.66 -11.37 -7.70
CA ASP A 43 -6.91 -11.90 -9.04
C ASP A 43 -7.07 -13.43 -9.01
N ALA A 44 -6.23 -14.12 -8.22
CA ALA A 44 -6.34 -15.57 -8.06
C ALA A 44 -7.66 -15.96 -7.39
N ASP A 45 -8.03 -15.31 -6.29
CA ASP A 45 -9.28 -15.57 -5.57
C ASP A 45 -10.50 -15.30 -6.48
N THR A 46 -10.51 -14.15 -7.18
CA THR A 46 -11.60 -13.79 -8.10
C THR A 46 -11.75 -14.80 -9.24
N ARG A 47 -10.66 -15.37 -9.75
CA ARG A 47 -10.71 -16.39 -10.80
C ARG A 47 -11.18 -17.74 -10.28
N ASP A 48 -10.74 -18.12 -9.10
CA ASP A 48 -11.08 -19.42 -8.49
C ASP A 48 -12.55 -19.45 -8.09
N GLN A 49 -13.05 -18.36 -7.49
CA GLN A 49 -14.44 -18.25 -7.05
C GLN A 49 -15.41 -17.82 -8.19
N GLY A 50 -14.89 -17.25 -9.28
CA GLY A 50 -15.68 -16.72 -10.37
C GLY A 50 -16.34 -15.36 -10.08
N HIS A 51 -16.09 -14.76 -8.95
CA HIS A 51 -16.56 -13.43 -8.55
C HIS A 51 -15.57 -12.77 -7.57
N TRP A 52 -15.69 -11.47 -7.35
CA TRP A 52 -14.90 -10.75 -6.36
C TRP A 52 -15.23 -11.24 -4.94
N PRO A 53 -14.24 -11.31 -4.03
CA PRO A 53 -14.48 -11.70 -2.63
C PRO A 53 -15.57 -10.85 -1.98
N GLN A 54 -16.59 -11.52 -1.43
CA GLN A 54 -17.78 -10.87 -0.88
C GLN A 54 -17.65 -10.71 0.64
N CYS A 55 -16.97 -9.63 1.07
CA CYS A 55 -16.84 -9.31 2.49
C CYS A 55 -18.22 -8.91 3.07
N PRO A 56 -18.70 -9.60 4.11
CA PRO A 56 -20.01 -9.29 4.71
C PRO A 56 -19.96 -8.08 5.64
N TYR A 57 -18.78 -7.53 5.88
CA TYR A 57 -18.56 -6.42 6.81
C TYR A 57 -18.31 -5.12 6.04
N SER A 58 -18.77 -4.00 6.61
CA SER A 58 -18.50 -2.66 6.04
C SER A 58 -17.11 -2.17 6.39
N ILE A 59 -16.56 -1.29 5.56
CA ILE A 59 -15.30 -0.57 5.85
C ILE A 59 -15.45 0.17 7.17
N GLY A 60 -14.51 -0.02 8.09
CA GLY A 60 -14.52 0.53 9.46
C GLY A 60 -15.08 -0.41 10.52
N ASP A 61 -15.67 -1.54 10.12
CA ASP A 61 -16.01 -2.62 11.07
C ASP A 61 -14.72 -3.35 11.46
N PRO A 62 -14.47 -3.63 12.75
CA PRO A 62 -13.28 -4.38 13.19
C PRO A 62 -13.15 -5.78 12.56
N GLN A 63 -14.26 -6.37 12.11
CA GLN A 63 -14.26 -7.67 11.43
C GLN A 63 -13.89 -7.59 9.96
N PHE A 64 -13.96 -6.41 9.33
CA PHE A 64 -13.61 -6.20 7.93
C PHE A 64 -12.16 -6.60 7.66
N ASP A 65 -11.23 -6.05 8.42
CA ASP A 65 -9.79 -6.31 8.26
C ASP A 65 -9.44 -7.77 8.54
N VAL A 66 -10.03 -8.33 9.61
CA VAL A 66 -9.84 -9.74 9.99
C VAL A 66 -10.32 -10.68 8.90
N TRP A 67 -11.45 -10.36 8.27
CA TRP A 67 -12.01 -11.14 7.19
C TRP A 67 -11.09 -11.16 5.97
N TRP A 68 -10.62 -9.99 5.51
CA TRP A 68 -9.72 -9.89 4.38
C TRP A 68 -8.38 -10.61 4.62
N LEU A 69 -7.82 -10.47 5.81
CA LEU A 69 -6.61 -11.18 6.21
C LEU A 69 -6.78 -12.71 6.12
N LYS A 70 -7.93 -13.22 6.54
CA LYS A 70 -8.24 -14.65 6.50
C LYS A 70 -8.50 -15.12 5.08
N GLU A 71 -9.32 -14.40 4.31
CA GLU A 71 -9.73 -14.77 2.95
C GLU A 71 -8.53 -14.93 2.04
N LEU A 72 -7.69 -13.92 1.94
CA LEU A 72 -6.53 -13.97 1.04
C LEU A 72 -5.32 -14.75 1.60
N SER A 73 -5.37 -15.22 2.84
CA SER A 73 -4.31 -16.10 3.37
C SER A 73 -4.19 -17.42 2.60
N HIS A 74 -5.26 -17.89 1.98
CA HIS A 74 -5.31 -19.09 1.14
C HIS A 74 -4.45 -18.95 -0.14
N TYR A 75 -4.18 -17.72 -0.57
CA TYR A 75 -3.36 -17.38 -1.75
C TYR A 75 -1.92 -16.98 -1.38
N ASN A 76 -1.42 -17.49 -0.26
CA ASN A 76 -0.07 -17.20 0.25
C ASN A 76 0.21 -15.71 0.50
N LEU A 77 -0.81 -14.89 0.67
CA LEU A 77 -0.64 -13.49 1.03
C LEU A 77 -0.29 -13.39 2.52
N SER A 78 0.96 -13.04 2.79
CA SER A 78 1.43 -12.89 4.16
C SER A 78 0.85 -11.64 4.83
N ARG A 79 0.73 -11.65 6.14
CA ARG A 79 0.32 -10.50 6.95
C ARG A 79 1.13 -9.24 6.61
N VAL A 80 2.44 -9.38 6.43
CA VAL A 80 3.34 -8.25 6.12
C VAL A 80 2.97 -7.55 4.80
N SER A 81 2.35 -8.27 3.86
CA SER A 81 1.89 -7.67 2.60
C SER A 81 0.70 -6.73 2.76
N TRP A 82 0.05 -6.72 3.91
CA TRP A 82 -1.04 -5.80 4.24
C TRP A 82 -0.59 -4.54 4.97
N GLU A 83 0.70 -4.43 5.24
CA GLU A 83 1.26 -3.37 6.06
C GLU A 83 2.13 -2.43 5.24
N CYS A 84 1.94 -1.11 5.42
CA CYS A 84 2.82 -0.11 4.83
C CYS A 84 4.05 0.13 5.72
N PRO A 85 5.27 -0.20 5.26
CA PRO A 85 6.48 -0.01 6.06
C PRO A 85 6.73 1.45 6.47
N THR A 86 6.25 2.40 5.66
CA THR A 86 6.34 3.83 5.99
C THR A 86 5.44 4.16 7.18
N PHE A 87 4.21 3.65 7.18
CA PHE A 87 3.29 3.86 8.29
C PHE A 87 3.79 3.24 9.59
N GLN A 88 4.29 2.00 9.55
CA GLN A 88 4.92 1.35 10.71
C GLN A 88 6.03 2.21 11.30
N ARG A 89 6.89 2.78 10.47
CA ARG A 89 7.97 3.64 10.93
C ARG A 89 7.47 4.95 11.56
N LEU A 90 6.41 5.55 11.01
CA LEU A 90 5.77 6.72 11.63
C LEU A 90 5.22 6.39 13.01
N GLN A 91 4.65 5.20 13.19
CA GLN A 91 4.20 4.72 14.50
C GLN A 91 5.37 4.50 15.49
N GLU A 92 6.49 3.92 15.03
CA GLU A 92 7.70 3.73 15.83
C GLU A 92 8.29 5.07 16.32
N ARG A 93 8.18 6.13 15.51
CA ARG A 93 8.61 7.49 15.85
C ARG A 93 7.61 8.27 16.70
N GLY A 94 6.42 7.72 16.92
CA GLY A 94 5.34 8.44 17.60
C GLY A 94 4.69 9.55 16.76
N GLU A 95 4.91 9.55 15.45
CA GLU A 95 4.35 10.51 14.48
C GLU A 95 2.99 10.06 13.94
N ALA A 96 2.59 8.82 14.21
CA ALA A 96 1.27 8.26 13.89
C ALA A 96 0.75 7.42 15.06
N GLU A 97 -0.58 7.33 15.16
CA GLU A 97 -1.23 6.49 16.18
C GLU A 97 -0.88 5.00 15.96
N LYS A 98 -0.67 4.31 17.08
CA LYS A 98 -0.50 2.86 17.06
C LYS A 98 -1.85 2.22 16.71
N LYS A 99 -1.85 1.39 15.68
CA LYS A 99 -3.03 0.62 15.32
C LYS A 99 -2.97 -0.80 15.87
N ASP A 100 -4.14 -1.45 15.91
CA ASP A 100 -4.26 -2.86 16.29
C ASP A 100 -3.49 -3.73 15.27
N GLU A 101 -2.89 -4.82 15.72
CA GLU A 101 -2.23 -5.82 14.89
C GLU A 101 -3.12 -6.42 13.81
N LYS A 102 -4.44 -6.30 13.94
CA LYS A 102 -5.41 -6.81 12.97
C LYS A 102 -5.81 -5.81 11.89
N THR A 103 -5.30 -4.59 11.92
CA THR A 103 -5.65 -3.54 10.95
C THR A 103 -4.83 -3.66 9.69
N ILE A 104 -5.45 -3.45 8.52
CA ILE A 104 -4.80 -3.44 7.20
C ILE A 104 -4.51 -2.00 6.74
N ASP A 105 -3.43 -1.81 5.95
CA ASP A 105 -3.07 -0.51 5.36
C ASP A 105 -3.55 -0.35 3.91
N TYR A 106 -4.03 -1.43 3.30
CA TYR A 106 -4.56 -1.45 1.95
C TYR A 106 -5.99 -1.96 1.99
N VAL A 107 -6.94 -1.09 1.70
CA VAL A 107 -8.38 -1.39 1.78
C VAL A 107 -8.88 -1.82 0.41
N PRO A 108 -9.33 -3.08 0.24
CA PRO A 108 -9.95 -3.53 -1.00
C PRO A 108 -11.29 -2.85 -1.24
N THR A 109 -11.56 -2.51 -2.49
CA THR A 109 -12.84 -1.93 -2.90
C THR A 109 -13.94 -3.02 -2.88
N PRO A 110 -15.12 -2.74 -2.33
CA PRO A 110 -16.25 -3.65 -2.44
C PRO A 110 -16.80 -3.63 -3.87
N PHE A 111 -16.95 -4.80 -4.48
CA PHE A 111 -17.68 -5.00 -5.74
C PHE A 111 -18.87 -5.92 -5.51
N ASP A 112 -19.83 -5.91 -6.42
CA ASP A 112 -20.91 -6.90 -6.47
C ASP A 112 -20.36 -8.30 -6.86
N ASP A 113 -21.22 -9.30 -6.84
CA ASP A 113 -20.93 -10.69 -7.18
C ASP A 113 -20.83 -10.96 -8.70
N GLY A 114 -20.93 -9.91 -9.51
CA GLY A 114 -20.79 -10.03 -10.96
C GLY A 114 -19.38 -10.43 -11.36
N PRO A 115 -19.18 -11.54 -12.10
CA PRO A 115 -17.84 -12.10 -12.39
C PRO A 115 -16.96 -11.17 -13.23
N ARG A 116 -17.53 -10.19 -13.91
CA ARG A 116 -16.81 -9.21 -14.72
C ARG A 116 -16.70 -7.84 -14.08
N THR A 117 -17.41 -7.57 -13.00
CA THR A 117 -17.49 -6.24 -12.38
C THR A 117 -16.12 -5.69 -11.96
N PRO A 118 -15.23 -6.48 -11.33
CA PRO A 118 -13.91 -6.00 -10.95
C PRO A 118 -13.03 -5.57 -12.12
N TYR A 119 -13.29 -6.12 -13.31
CA TYR A 119 -12.50 -5.85 -14.53
C TYR A 119 -13.21 -4.90 -15.51
N LYS A 120 -14.41 -4.43 -15.19
CA LYS A 120 -15.25 -3.67 -16.12
C LYS A 120 -14.68 -2.30 -16.45
N TRP A 121 -14.05 -1.64 -15.47
CA TRP A 121 -13.49 -0.30 -15.64
C TRP A 121 -12.01 -0.28 -15.23
N ALA A 122 -11.16 0.05 -16.20
CA ALA A 122 -9.70 0.11 -15.97
C ALA A 122 -9.29 1.15 -14.91
N THR A 123 -10.15 2.14 -14.66
CA THR A 123 -9.91 3.21 -13.67
C THR A 123 -10.56 2.95 -12.31
N GLN A 124 -11.26 1.83 -12.14
CA GLN A 124 -11.85 1.47 -10.84
C GLN A 124 -10.77 0.88 -9.92
N PRO A 125 -10.50 1.49 -8.76
CA PRO A 125 -9.54 0.93 -7.82
C PRO A 125 -9.93 -0.46 -7.33
N TRP A 126 -8.96 -1.38 -7.25
CA TRP A 126 -9.11 -2.66 -6.57
C TRP A 126 -8.75 -2.59 -5.10
N ALA A 127 -7.74 -1.80 -4.78
CA ALA A 127 -7.39 -1.48 -3.40
C ALA A 127 -6.77 -0.07 -3.31
N VAL A 128 -6.92 0.56 -2.17
CA VAL A 128 -6.40 1.89 -1.89
C VAL A 128 -5.64 1.86 -0.57
N GLU A 129 -4.45 2.48 -0.54
CA GLU A 129 -3.67 2.66 0.67
C GLU A 129 -4.37 3.64 1.62
N VAL A 130 -4.38 3.32 2.90
CA VAL A 130 -4.92 4.20 3.94
C VAL A 130 -3.89 5.26 4.30
N GLY A 131 -4.08 6.47 3.77
CA GLY A 131 -3.24 7.63 4.08
C GLY A 131 -2.15 7.92 3.05
N ASP A 132 -1.74 9.19 2.97
CA ASP A 132 -0.63 9.66 2.14
C ASP A 132 0.68 9.58 2.92
N PHE A 133 1.31 8.40 2.90
CA PHE A 133 2.57 8.17 3.58
C PHE A 133 3.80 8.46 2.70
N HIS A 134 3.58 8.74 1.41
CA HIS A 134 4.65 8.85 0.41
C HIS A 134 4.79 10.24 -0.22
N GLY A 135 3.89 11.18 0.10
CA GLY A 135 3.88 12.55 -0.41
C GLY A 135 3.35 12.73 -1.84
N ASP A 136 2.96 11.63 -2.50
CA ASP A 136 2.35 11.63 -3.85
C ASP A 136 0.85 11.28 -3.82
N GLY A 137 0.23 11.34 -2.64
CA GLY A 137 -1.09 10.80 -2.37
C GLY A 137 -1.07 9.29 -2.13
N ASN A 138 -2.20 8.77 -1.69
CA ASN A 138 -2.41 7.35 -1.43
C ASN A 138 -2.06 6.49 -2.65
N LEU A 139 -1.43 5.35 -2.44
CA LEU A 139 -1.21 4.39 -3.53
C LEU A 139 -2.53 3.68 -3.87
N ILE A 140 -2.78 3.56 -5.16
CA ILE A 140 -4.00 2.96 -5.72
C ILE A 140 -3.60 1.79 -6.61
N LEU A 141 -4.18 0.63 -6.35
CA LEU A 141 -4.06 -0.57 -7.19
C LEU A 141 -5.22 -0.64 -8.18
N PHE A 142 -4.93 -0.91 -9.44
CA PHE A 142 -5.91 -1.02 -10.52
C PHE A 142 -6.06 -2.46 -11.05
N PRO A 143 -7.15 -2.76 -11.84
CA PRO A 143 -7.44 -4.09 -12.38
C PRO A 143 -6.35 -4.66 -13.30
N ASP A 144 -5.54 -3.83 -13.91
CA ASP A 144 -4.40 -4.21 -14.75
C ASP A 144 -3.10 -4.48 -13.96
N GLY A 145 -3.18 -4.43 -12.62
CA GLY A 145 -2.03 -4.55 -11.73
C GLY A 145 -1.15 -3.29 -11.68
N SER A 146 -1.53 -2.21 -12.36
CA SER A 146 -0.82 -0.94 -12.24
C SER A 146 -1.06 -0.29 -10.88
N ILE A 147 -0.04 0.41 -10.37
CA ILE A 147 -0.10 1.12 -9.10
C ILE A 147 0.29 2.56 -9.36
N LYS A 148 -0.57 3.49 -8.95
CA LYS A 148 -0.37 4.94 -9.11
C LYS A 148 -0.61 5.65 -7.79
N GLY A 149 0.10 6.75 -7.55
CA GLY A 149 -0.28 7.69 -6.49
C GLY A 149 -1.53 8.46 -6.88
N PHE A 150 -2.34 8.82 -5.90
CA PHE A 150 -3.60 9.56 -6.14
C PHE A 150 -3.36 10.85 -6.96
N ASN A 151 -2.29 11.59 -6.67
CA ASN A 151 -1.98 12.83 -7.38
C ASN A 151 -1.64 12.57 -8.87
N GLN A 152 -0.99 11.44 -9.18
CA GLN A 152 -0.71 11.05 -10.58
C GLN A 152 -1.97 10.60 -11.29
N PHE A 153 -2.86 9.91 -10.59
CA PHE A 153 -4.13 9.46 -11.12
C PHE A 153 -5.05 10.65 -11.43
N SER A 154 -5.19 11.59 -10.48
CA SER A 154 -6.04 12.76 -10.65
C SER A 154 -5.55 13.73 -11.73
N ALA A 155 -4.23 13.87 -11.90
CA ALA A 155 -3.64 14.72 -12.94
C ALA A 155 -3.79 14.16 -14.36
N GLY A 156 -4.04 12.85 -14.51
CA GLY A 156 -4.23 12.18 -15.81
C GLY A 156 -5.69 12.00 -16.22
N GLN A 157 -6.65 12.51 -15.45
CA GLN A 157 -8.06 12.51 -15.83
C GLN A 157 -8.39 13.79 -16.62
N PRO A 158 -9.03 13.69 -17.81
CA PRO A 158 -9.43 14.83 -18.62
C PRO A 158 -10.54 15.64 -17.97
#